data_917a90d1cb8173dddc704bb4b5c9aa72
#
_entry.id   917a90d1cb8173dddc704bb4b5c9aa72
#
_cell.length_a   1.000
_cell.length_b   1.000
_cell.length_c   1.000
_cell.angle_alpha   90.00
_cell.angle_beta   90.00
_cell.angle_gamma   90.00
#
_symmetry.space_group_name_H-M   'P 1'
#
loop_
_entity.id
_entity.type
_entity.pdbx_description
1 polymer ?
#
loop_
_entity_poly.entity_id
_entity_poly.type
_entity_poly.pdbx_seq_one_letter_code
_entity_poly.pdbx_strand_id
1 'polypeptide(L)'
;CKWNTIEWGRTCLRKLLALVGVYILIILFIPYILVTALKGVPQSGQQQSAPETEQAAAAEPIETISVYIADTGEVRDMPFGEYIKGVVAAEMPASFHDEALKAQAVAARSYTLTRMQGYKRDGTTPEHNGAMTCTDSTHCKAWLSEDALRANWGADYDTYWKKISDCVDATTGVVMTYEGNLVNAVFHSTSSGATESAVDVWGGNVPYLVSVQSEGEELSPKYEDSVTMTIEEFKNKVLAARDIDTMTTGKRFGHPVRCLKNDFSRMLAENEYKP
;
A
#
# COMPACT_ATOMS: atom_id res chain seq x y z
N CYS A 1 -41.30 63.89 47.96
CA CYS A 1 -40.34 62.82 47.52
C CYS A 1 -40.95 61.88 46.47
N LYS A 2 -40.98 62.28 45.17
CA LYS A 2 -41.49 61.44 44.09
C LYS A 2 -40.77 61.68 42.76
N TRP A 3 -39.46 61.74 42.77
CA TRP A 3 -38.74 62.01 41.50
C TRP A 3 -37.54 61.10 41.18
N ASN A 4 -37.22 60.07 41.96
CA ASN A 4 -36.00 59.31 41.76
C ASN A 4 -36.14 57.87 41.11
N THR A 5 -37.38 57.46 40.85
CA THR A 5 -37.60 56.08 40.35
C THR A 5 -37.51 55.97 38.81
N ILE A 6 -37.73 57.05 38.06
CA ILE A 6 -37.75 57.04 36.60
C ILE A 6 -36.32 57.17 36.01
N GLU A 7 -35.44 57.86 36.65
CA GLU A 7 -34.02 57.98 36.19
C GLU A 7 -33.23 56.74 36.49
N TRP A 8 -33.49 56.03 37.56
CA TRP A 8 -32.87 54.77 37.90
C TRP A 8 -33.21 53.69 36.89
N GLY A 9 -34.48 53.61 36.41
CA GLY A 9 -34.92 52.67 35.38
C GLY A 9 -34.23 52.91 34.04
N ARG A 10 -34.01 54.12 33.60
CA ARG A 10 -33.39 54.47 32.34
C ARG A 10 -31.87 54.18 32.34
N THR A 11 -31.17 54.37 33.42
CA THR A 11 -29.75 54.07 33.57
C THR A 11 -29.52 52.55 33.68
N CYS A 12 -30.40 51.83 34.37
CA CYS A 12 -30.35 50.36 34.45
C CYS A 12 -30.66 49.73 33.10
N LEU A 13 -31.67 50.21 32.37
CA LEU A 13 -32.01 49.72 31.02
C LEU A 13 -30.90 49.97 30.00
N ARG A 14 -30.25 51.14 30.04
CA ARG A 14 -29.09 51.46 29.18
C ARG A 14 -27.90 50.55 29.48
N LYS A 15 -27.60 50.22 30.72
CA LYS A 15 -26.56 49.29 31.12
C LYS A 15 -26.91 47.85 30.68
N LEU A 16 -28.17 47.46 30.82
CA LEU A 16 -28.62 46.15 30.35
C LEU A 16 -28.53 46.00 28.82
N LEU A 17 -28.96 47.03 28.08
CA LEU A 17 -28.83 47.03 26.61
C LEU A 17 -27.36 47.05 26.15
N ALA A 18 -26.48 47.76 26.87
CA ALA A 18 -25.05 47.71 26.59
C ALA A 18 -24.45 46.31 26.84
N LEU A 19 -24.82 45.65 27.94
CA LEU A 19 -24.39 44.26 28.23
C LEU A 19 -24.90 43.28 27.22
N VAL A 20 -26.15 43.39 26.79
CA VAL A 20 -26.71 42.54 25.72
C VAL A 20 -25.99 42.78 24.39
N GLY A 21 -25.70 44.04 24.06
CA GLY A 21 -24.92 44.39 22.86
C GLY A 21 -23.51 43.76 22.86
N VAL A 22 -22.81 43.86 24.01
CA VAL A 22 -21.49 43.24 24.19
C VAL A 22 -21.59 41.70 24.07
N TYR A 23 -22.63 41.10 24.65
CA TYR A 23 -22.84 39.63 24.57
C TYR A 23 -23.12 39.19 23.15
N ILE A 24 -23.91 39.93 22.38
CA ILE A 24 -24.14 39.64 20.94
C ILE A 24 -22.84 39.78 20.14
N LEU A 25 -22.05 40.79 20.40
CA LEU A 25 -20.74 40.94 19.76
C LEU A 25 -19.83 39.75 20.07
N ILE A 26 -19.79 39.28 21.30
CA ILE A 26 -18.97 38.14 21.71
C ILE A 26 -19.44 36.89 20.95
N ILE A 27 -20.76 36.61 20.88
CA ILE A 27 -21.29 35.44 20.17
C ILE A 27 -21.00 35.51 18.68
N LEU A 28 -21.01 36.67 18.06
CA LEU A 28 -20.74 36.80 16.62
C LEU A 28 -19.25 36.84 16.30
N PHE A 29 -18.42 37.47 17.16
CA PHE A 29 -16.99 37.62 16.90
C PHE A 29 -16.14 36.44 17.33
N ILE A 30 -16.50 35.69 18.37
CA ILE A 30 -15.73 34.53 18.81
C ILE A 30 -15.72 33.46 17.72
N PRO A 31 -16.85 33.01 17.10
CA PRO A 31 -16.83 32.06 16.01
C PRO A 31 -16.09 32.60 14.78
N TYR A 32 -16.22 33.89 14.49
CA TYR A 32 -15.51 34.52 13.36
C TYR A 32 -13.99 34.50 13.57
N ILE A 33 -13.52 34.87 14.77
CA ILE A 33 -12.10 34.84 15.14
C ILE A 33 -11.61 33.37 15.15
N LEU A 34 -12.40 32.44 15.68
CA LEU A 34 -12.05 31.02 15.71
C LEU A 34 -11.90 30.48 14.29
N VAL A 35 -12.83 30.78 13.40
CA VAL A 35 -12.76 30.35 11.98
C VAL A 35 -11.58 30.99 11.25
N THR A 36 -11.27 32.29 11.53
CA THR A 36 -10.11 32.93 10.90
C THR A 36 -8.78 32.47 11.50
N ALA A 37 -8.72 32.17 12.79
CA ALA A 37 -7.54 31.63 13.46
C ALA A 37 -7.29 30.15 13.03
N LEU A 38 -8.35 29.37 12.85
CA LEU A 38 -8.25 27.96 12.37
C LEU A 38 -7.92 27.87 10.87
N LYS A 39 -8.19 28.92 10.08
CA LYS A 39 -7.70 28.99 8.68
C LYS A 39 -6.19 29.11 8.57
N GLY A 40 -5.49 29.44 9.64
CA GLY A 40 -4.02 29.49 9.70
C GLY A 40 -3.37 28.25 10.30
N VAL A 41 -4.15 27.27 10.79
CA VAL A 41 -3.62 25.95 11.18
C VAL A 41 -3.60 25.11 9.90
N PRO A 42 -2.44 24.61 9.44
CA PRO A 42 -2.44 23.64 8.36
C PRO A 42 -3.30 22.47 8.83
N GLN A 43 -4.45 22.27 8.19
CA GLN A 43 -5.18 21.02 8.34
C GLN A 43 -4.22 19.92 7.84
N SER A 44 -3.77 19.08 8.75
CA SER A 44 -3.17 17.79 8.44
C SER A 44 -4.25 16.81 7.96
N GLY A 45 -5.01 17.25 7.02
CA GLY A 45 -6.04 16.61 6.26
C GLY A 45 -6.07 17.28 4.90
N GLN A 46 -4.87 17.58 4.36
CA GLN A 46 -4.76 17.81 2.94
C GLN A 46 -5.13 16.48 2.29
N GLN A 47 -6.35 16.45 1.74
CA GLN A 47 -6.51 15.85 0.44
C GLN A 47 -5.28 16.32 -0.36
N GLN A 48 -4.24 15.49 -0.40
CA GLN A 48 -3.17 15.66 -1.33
C GLN A 48 -3.87 15.68 -2.68
N SER A 49 -4.11 16.89 -3.22
CA SER A 49 -4.28 17.03 -4.66
C SER A 49 -3.18 16.18 -5.24
N ALA A 50 -3.56 15.17 -6.00
CA ALA A 50 -2.61 14.34 -6.72
C ALA A 50 -1.52 15.28 -7.24
N PRO A 51 -0.23 14.98 -6.97
CA PRO A 51 0.83 15.86 -7.44
C PRO A 51 0.55 16.08 -8.92
N GLU A 52 0.56 17.36 -9.33
CA GLU A 52 0.57 17.71 -10.75
C GLU A 52 1.46 16.71 -11.42
N THR A 53 0.95 16.07 -12.43
CA THR A 53 1.58 14.98 -13.17
C THR A 53 2.99 15.43 -13.54
N GLU A 54 3.95 15.12 -12.67
CA GLU A 54 5.35 15.17 -13.02
C GLU A 54 5.44 14.18 -14.17
N GLN A 55 5.77 14.69 -15.33
CA GLN A 55 5.66 14.01 -16.61
C GLN A 55 6.36 12.66 -16.47
N ALA A 56 5.58 11.57 -16.50
CA ALA A 56 6.09 10.22 -16.37
C ALA A 56 7.29 10.10 -17.32
N ALA A 57 8.48 9.88 -16.78
CA ALA A 57 9.67 9.76 -17.59
C ALA A 57 9.44 8.57 -18.54
N ALA A 58 9.44 8.83 -19.84
CA ALA A 58 9.34 7.78 -20.84
C ALA A 58 10.60 6.92 -20.73
N ALA A 59 10.45 5.70 -20.24
CA ALA A 59 11.54 4.72 -20.30
C ALA A 59 11.78 4.36 -21.76
N GLU A 60 13.05 4.19 -22.14
CA GLU A 60 13.40 3.65 -23.47
C GLU A 60 12.61 2.37 -23.71
N PRO A 61 11.96 2.20 -24.87
CA PRO A 61 11.12 1.06 -25.15
C PRO A 61 11.96 -0.21 -25.14
N ILE A 62 11.73 -1.08 -24.19
CA ILE A 62 12.29 -2.43 -24.19
C ILE A 62 11.35 -3.29 -25.04
N GLU A 63 11.87 -3.80 -26.14
CA GLU A 63 11.06 -4.64 -27.03
C GLU A 63 10.91 -6.07 -26.50
N THR A 64 11.99 -6.66 -25.99
CA THR A 64 12.03 -8.04 -25.50
C THR A 64 12.69 -8.17 -24.13
N ILE A 65 12.28 -9.18 -23.38
CA ILE A 65 12.86 -9.55 -22.09
C ILE A 65 13.12 -11.05 -22.05
N SER A 66 14.29 -11.45 -21.52
CA SER A 66 14.55 -12.86 -21.22
C SER A 66 13.98 -13.23 -19.86
N VAL A 67 13.18 -14.30 -19.82
CA VAL A 67 12.43 -14.77 -18.64
C VAL A 67 12.78 -16.22 -18.34
N TYR A 68 13.24 -16.49 -17.13
CA TYR A 68 13.37 -17.85 -16.63
C TYR A 68 12.01 -18.35 -16.14
N ILE A 69 11.49 -19.39 -16.79
CA ILE A 69 10.23 -20.03 -16.43
C ILE A 69 10.52 -21.07 -15.35
N ALA A 70 10.19 -20.75 -14.11
CA ALA A 70 10.56 -21.55 -12.95
C ALA A 70 9.98 -22.99 -13.00
N ASP A 71 8.77 -23.14 -13.54
CA ASP A 71 8.08 -24.44 -13.62
C ASP A 71 8.74 -25.40 -14.63
N THR A 72 9.30 -24.89 -15.71
CA THR A 72 9.91 -25.70 -16.78
C THR A 72 11.43 -25.68 -16.77
N GLY A 73 12.04 -24.73 -16.07
CA GLY A 73 13.49 -24.53 -16.07
C GLY A 73 14.04 -23.90 -17.36
N GLU A 74 13.18 -23.42 -18.26
CA GLU A 74 13.57 -22.84 -19.55
C GLU A 74 13.75 -21.31 -19.44
N VAL A 75 14.69 -20.78 -20.22
CA VAL A 75 14.80 -19.36 -20.48
C VAL A 75 14.13 -19.05 -21.80
N ARG A 76 13.20 -18.09 -21.82
CA ARG A 76 12.47 -17.63 -23.01
C ARG A 76 12.64 -16.14 -23.20
N ASP A 77 12.89 -15.73 -24.43
CA ASP A 77 12.74 -14.34 -24.85
C ASP A 77 11.29 -14.12 -25.28
N MET A 78 10.68 -13.05 -24.74
CA MET A 78 9.31 -12.69 -25.12
C MET A 78 9.16 -11.16 -25.21
N PRO A 79 8.15 -10.65 -25.94
CA PRO A 79 7.85 -9.23 -25.96
C PRO A 79 7.60 -8.73 -24.54
N PHE A 80 8.20 -7.59 -24.18
CA PHE A 80 8.11 -7.05 -22.82
C PHE A 80 6.65 -6.77 -22.42
N GLY A 81 5.83 -6.25 -23.35
CA GLY A 81 4.39 -6.05 -23.12
C GLY A 81 3.67 -7.35 -22.78
N GLU A 82 3.95 -8.46 -23.46
CA GLU A 82 3.33 -9.76 -23.19
C GLU A 82 3.76 -10.32 -21.83
N TYR A 83 5.03 -10.12 -21.45
CA TYR A 83 5.47 -10.45 -20.10
C TYR A 83 4.68 -9.67 -19.04
N ILE A 84 4.50 -8.35 -19.21
CA ILE A 84 3.72 -7.51 -18.26
C ILE A 84 2.25 -7.95 -18.21
N LYS A 85 1.63 -8.30 -19.36
CA LYS A 85 0.25 -8.84 -19.39
C LYS A 85 0.12 -10.10 -18.53
N GLY A 86 1.06 -11.04 -18.68
CA GLY A 86 1.09 -12.28 -17.87
C GLY A 86 1.32 -12.04 -16.39
N VAL A 87 2.13 -11.01 -16.03
CA VAL A 87 2.31 -10.58 -14.63
C VAL A 87 1.03 -9.98 -14.07
N VAL A 88 0.39 -9.05 -14.77
CA VAL A 88 -0.87 -8.43 -14.31
C VAL A 88 -1.95 -9.48 -14.13
N ALA A 89 -2.06 -10.43 -15.07
CA ALA A 89 -3.03 -11.53 -14.99
C ALA A 89 -2.79 -12.48 -13.81
N ALA A 90 -1.54 -12.61 -13.37
CA ALA A 90 -1.16 -13.43 -12.22
C ALA A 90 -1.37 -12.72 -10.88
N GLU A 91 -1.18 -11.39 -10.85
CA GLU A 91 -1.16 -10.60 -9.61
C GLU A 91 -2.53 -10.01 -9.25
N MET A 92 -3.42 -9.80 -10.25
CA MET A 92 -4.70 -9.12 -10.02
C MET A 92 -5.85 -9.80 -10.77
N PRO A 93 -7.01 -10.02 -10.10
CA PRO A 93 -8.20 -10.54 -10.78
C PRO A 93 -8.65 -9.63 -11.94
N ALA A 94 -8.92 -10.22 -13.11
CA ALA A 94 -9.38 -9.49 -14.30
C ALA A 94 -10.72 -8.76 -14.09
N SER A 95 -11.49 -9.14 -13.06
CA SER A 95 -12.74 -8.48 -12.67
C SER A 95 -12.55 -7.09 -12.03
N PHE A 96 -11.33 -6.74 -11.62
CA PHE A 96 -11.04 -5.43 -11.03
C PHE A 96 -11.29 -4.30 -12.01
N HIS A 97 -11.46 -3.07 -11.50
CA HIS A 97 -11.66 -1.89 -12.33
C HIS A 97 -10.45 -1.64 -13.24
N ASP A 98 -10.68 -1.12 -14.45
CA ASP A 98 -9.64 -0.89 -15.45
C ASP A 98 -8.49 -0.02 -14.92
N GLU A 99 -8.79 1.02 -14.13
CA GLU A 99 -7.75 1.89 -13.55
C GLU A 99 -6.87 1.15 -12.54
N ALA A 100 -7.42 0.16 -11.81
CA ALA A 100 -6.62 -0.69 -10.94
C ALA A 100 -5.68 -1.60 -11.75
N LEU A 101 -6.17 -2.21 -12.84
CA LEU A 101 -5.35 -3.01 -13.75
C LEU A 101 -4.26 -2.17 -14.42
N LYS A 102 -4.56 -0.93 -14.83
CA LYS A 102 -3.57 0.03 -15.35
C LYS A 102 -2.52 0.39 -14.31
N ALA A 103 -2.92 0.67 -13.07
CA ALA A 103 -1.99 0.94 -11.97
C ALA A 103 -1.07 -0.25 -11.71
N GLN A 104 -1.61 -1.47 -11.70
CA GLN A 104 -0.83 -2.70 -11.57
C GLN A 104 0.17 -2.88 -12.71
N ALA A 105 -0.22 -2.56 -13.95
CA ALA A 105 0.67 -2.63 -15.10
C ALA A 105 1.85 -1.65 -14.98
N VAL A 106 1.60 -0.42 -14.52
CA VAL A 106 2.65 0.59 -14.26
C VAL A 106 3.58 0.13 -13.12
N ALA A 107 3.02 -0.42 -12.05
CA ALA A 107 3.81 -0.94 -10.93
C ALA A 107 4.69 -2.13 -11.36
N ALA A 108 4.11 -3.12 -12.05
CA ALA A 108 4.83 -4.30 -12.55
C ALA A 108 5.97 -3.90 -13.51
N ARG A 109 5.70 -2.97 -14.42
CA ARG A 109 6.69 -2.44 -15.37
C ARG A 109 7.82 -1.75 -14.65
N SER A 110 7.52 -0.83 -13.72
CA SER A 110 8.52 -0.08 -12.96
C SER A 110 9.41 -1.01 -12.14
N TYR A 111 8.80 -1.97 -11.44
CA TYR A 111 9.52 -3.00 -10.67
C TYR A 111 10.49 -3.80 -11.57
N THR A 112 9.97 -4.32 -12.70
CA THR A 112 10.78 -5.15 -13.61
C THR A 112 11.94 -4.36 -14.18
N LEU A 113 11.71 -3.14 -14.64
CA LEU A 113 12.76 -2.28 -15.21
C LEU A 113 13.84 -1.92 -14.18
N THR A 114 13.44 -1.60 -12.94
CA THR A 114 14.39 -1.33 -11.84
C THR A 114 15.29 -2.54 -11.57
N ARG A 115 14.70 -3.74 -11.54
CA ARG A 115 15.46 -4.99 -11.36
C ARG A 115 16.40 -5.25 -12.52
N MET A 116 15.93 -5.08 -13.76
CA MET A 116 16.75 -5.24 -14.95
C MET A 116 17.94 -4.27 -14.98
N GLN A 117 17.78 -3.02 -14.55
CA GLN A 117 18.89 -2.08 -14.42
C GLN A 117 19.93 -2.56 -13.41
N GLY A 118 19.49 -3.09 -12.28
CA GLY A 118 20.37 -3.72 -11.29
C GLY A 118 21.15 -4.88 -11.90
N TYR A 119 20.47 -5.80 -12.58
CA TYR A 119 21.11 -6.97 -13.18
C TYR A 119 22.04 -6.63 -14.35
N LYS A 120 21.76 -5.61 -15.14
CA LYS A 120 22.69 -5.13 -16.18
C LYS A 120 23.99 -4.57 -15.57
N ARG A 121 23.90 -3.97 -14.40
CA ARG A 121 25.06 -3.41 -13.68
C ARG A 121 25.85 -4.49 -12.94
N ASP A 122 25.18 -5.36 -12.20
CA ASP A 122 25.76 -6.24 -11.18
C ASP A 122 25.78 -7.73 -11.59
N GLY A 123 25.19 -8.07 -12.76
CA GLY A 123 24.95 -9.44 -13.23
C GLY A 123 23.64 -10.03 -12.72
N THR A 124 23.13 -11.05 -13.42
CA THR A 124 21.94 -11.76 -13.01
C THR A 124 22.21 -12.70 -11.83
N THR A 125 21.18 -13.04 -11.07
CA THR A 125 21.30 -14.00 -9.96
C THR A 125 21.28 -15.44 -10.49
N PRO A 126 21.84 -16.42 -9.75
CA PRO A 126 21.78 -17.84 -10.12
C PRO A 126 20.33 -18.34 -10.35
N GLU A 127 19.38 -17.81 -9.58
CA GLU A 127 17.95 -18.17 -9.67
C GLU A 127 17.32 -17.81 -11.01
N HIS A 128 17.95 -16.95 -11.80
CA HIS A 128 17.49 -16.55 -13.13
C HIS A 128 18.07 -17.37 -14.27
N ASN A 129 19.02 -18.24 -14.01
CA ASN A 129 19.73 -19.01 -15.06
C ASN A 129 20.18 -18.12 -16.24
N GLY A 130 20.66 -16.90 -15.93
CA GLY A 130 21.12 -15.91 -16.91
C GLY A 130 20.03 -14.99 -17.49
N ALA A 131 18.76 -15.23 -17.22
CA ALA A 131 17.64 -14.36 -17.66
C ALA A 131 17.56 -13.05 -16.87
N MET A 132 16.84 -12.07 -17.40
CA MET A 132 16.64 -10.75 -16.75
C MET A 132 15.58 -10.78 -15.64
N THR A 133 14.70 -11.80 -15.63
CA THR A 133 13.67 -11.99 -14.61
C THR A 133 13.27 -13.47 -14.55
N CYS A 134 12.48 -13.85 -13.54
CA CYS A 134 11.90 -15.18 -13.46
C CYS A 134 10.41 -15.13 -13.12
N THR A 135 9.72 -16.27 -13.22
CA THR A 135 8.30 -16.41 -12.89
C THR A 135 8.05 -16.88 -11.46
N ASP A 136 9.09 -17.04 -10.64
CA ASP A 136 8.96 -17.35 -9.22
C ASP A 136 8.48 -16.12 -8.45
N SER A 137 7.27 -16.19 -7.91
CA SER A 137 6.64 -15.11 -7.12
C SER A 137 7.37 -14.80 -5.81
N THR A 138 8.20 -15.73 -5.33
CA THR A 138 9.01 -15.50 -4.10
C THR A 138 10.31 -14.77 -4.39
N HIS A 139 10.73 -14.72 -5.65
CA HIS A 139 11.97 -14.07 -6.07
C HIS A 139 11.73 -12.83 -6.95
N CYS A 140 10.90 -12.95 -8.00
CA CYS A 140 10.51 -11.83 -8.88
C CYS A 140 9.01 -11.57 -8.80
N LYS A 141 8.26 -11.88 -9.86
CA LYS A 141 6.81 -11.70 -9.92
C LYS A 141 6.17 -12.98 -10.44
N ALA A 142 4.99 -13.29 -9.91
CA ALA A 142 4.15 -14.30 -10.51
C ALA A 142 3.88 -13.96 -11.99
N TRP A 143 3.83 -14.97 -12.83
CA TRP A 143 3.52 -14.84 -14.24
C TRP A 143 2.74 -16.06 -14.70
N LEU A 144 1.72 -15.86 -15.50
CA LEU A 144 0.91 -16.94 -16.06
C LEU A 144 1.06 -16.99 -17.58
N SER A 145 1.27 -18.20 -18.09
CA SER A 145 1.25 -18.46 -19.53
C SER A 145 -0.17 -18.40 -20.09
N GLU A 146 -0.29 -18.25 -21.42
CA GLU A 146 -1.59 -18.29 -22.08
C GLU A 146 -2.34 -19.60 -21.78
N ASP A 147 -1.65 -20.75 -21.79
CA ASP A 147 -2.27 -22.04 -21.48
C ASP A 147 -2.82 -22.08 -20.05
N ALA A 148 -2.06 -21.56 -19.08
CA ALA A 148 -2.51 -21.47 -17.70
C ALA A 148 -3.71 -20.53 -17.56
N LEU A 149 -3.70 -19.40 -18.26
CA LEU A 149 -4.83 -18.44 -18.26
C LEU A 149 -6.07 -19.03 -18.89
N ARG A 150 -5.95 -19.77 -20.02
CA ARG A 150 -7.06 -20.49 -20.64
C ARG A 150 -7.64 -21.56 -19.72
N ALA A 151 -6.78 -22.31 -19.02
CA ALA A 151 -7.21 -23.28 -18.04
C ALA A 151 -7.94 -22.64 -16.85
N ASN A 152 -7.47 -21.50 -16.36
CA ASN A 152 -8.03 -20.82 -15.20
C ASN A 152 -9.35 -20.09 -15.51
N TRP A 153 -9.44 -19.45 -16.66
CA TRP A 153 -10.59 -18.59 -17.01
C TRP A 153 -11.62 -19.27 -17.91
N GLY A 154 -11.26 -20.39 -18.55
CA GLY A 154 -12.17 -21.15 -19.39
C GLY A 154 -12.85 -20.30 -20.47
N ALA A 155 -14.18 -20.24 -20.44
CA ALA A 155 -14.97 -19.49 -21.40
C ALA A 155 -14.78 -17.96 -21.33
N ASP A 156 -14.32 -17.42 -20.19
CA ASP A 156 -14.11 -16.00 -20.00
C ASP A 156 -12.73 -15.52 -20.48
N TYR A 157 -11.87 -16.43 -20.94
CA TYR A 157 -10.50 -16.11 -21.32
C TYR A 157 -10.40 -14.92 -22.29
N ASP A 158 -11.12 -14.94 -23.40
CA ASP A 158 -10.99 -13.89 -24.42
C ASP A 158 -11.41 -12.53 -23.89
N THR A 159 -12.45 -12.49 -23.03
CA THR A 159 -12.93 -11.26 -22.38
C THR A 159 -11.91 -10.70 -21.40
N TYR A 160 -11.38 -11.55 -20.52
CA TYR A 160 -10.43 -11.14 -19.47
C TYR A 160 -9.07 -10.78 -20.06
N TRP A 161 -8.59 -11.59 -21.02
CA TRP A 161 -7.35 -11.31 -21.71
C TRP A 161 -7.37 -10.01 -22.47
N LYS A 162 -8.48 -9.75 -23.21
CA LYS A 162 -8.68 -8.48 -23.90
C LYS A 162 -8.63 -7.31 -22.93
N LYS A 163 -9.34 -7.40 -21.82
CA LYS A 163 -9.39 -6.33 -20.82
C LYS A 163 -8.02 -6.02 -20.24
N ILE A 164 -7.27 -7.04 -19.83
CA ILE A 164 -5.92 -6.89 -19.29
C ILE A 164 -4.99 -6.32 -20.37
N SER A 165 -5.06 -6.84 -21.60
CA SER A 165 -4.26 -6.35 -22.71
C SER A 165 -4.50 -4.87 -22.98
N ASP A 166 -5.75 -4.46 -23.08
CA ASP A 166 -6.13 -3.05 -23.29
C ASP A 166 -5.57 -2.14 -22.17
N CYS A 167 -5.64 -2.59 -20.90
CA CYS A 167 -5.12 -1.82 -19.77
C CYS A 167 -3.59 -1.70 -19.79
N VAL A 168 -2.89 -2.79 -20.11
CA VAL A 168 -1.41 -2.80 -20.21
C VAL A 168 -0.94 -1.95 -21.39
N ASP A 169 -1.59 -2.09 -22.53
CA ASP A 169 -1.25 -1.36 -23.75
C ASP A 169 -1.51 0.14 -23.60
N ALA A 170 -2.61 0.53 -22.94
CA ALA A 170 -2.94 1.93 -22.64
C ALA A 170 -1.91 2.61 -21.72
N THR A 171 -1.09 1.86 -21.01
CA THR A 171 -0.05 2.38 -20.12
C THR A 171 1.36 2.10 -20.65
N THR A 172 1.50 1.74 -21.93
CA THR A 172 2.82 1.46 -22.53
C THR A 172 3.76 2.66 -22.36
N GLY A 173 4.99 2.41 -21.91
CA GLY A 173 6.00 3.44 -21.64
C GLY A 173 5.81 4.21 -20.34
N VAL A 174 4.68 4.07 -19.64
CA VAL A 174 4.45 4.73 -18.35
C VAL A 174 5.16 3.96 -17.24
N VAL A 175 5.98 4.68 -16.46
CA VAL A 175 6.73 4.13 -15.31
C VAL A 175 6.68 5.09 -14.14
N MET A 176 6.91 4.57 -12.93
CA MET A 176 7.05 5.39 -11.72
C MET A 176 8.50 5.78 -11.51
N THR A 177 8.73 7.05 -11.22
CA THR A 177 10.06 7.59 -10.91
C THR A 177 10.02 8.39 -9.61
N TYR A 178 11.17 8.47 -8.96
CA TYR A 178 11.42 9.36 -7.82
C TYR A 178 12.74 10.09 -8.10
N GLU A 179 12.71 11.41 -8.11
CA GLU A 179 13.86 12.25 -8.47
C GLU A 179 14.52 11.83 -9.80
N GLY A 180 13.68 11.49 -10.79
CA GLY A 180 14.12 11.08 -12.13
C GLY A 180 14.65 9.65 -12.25
N ASN A 181 14.71 8.88 -11.17
CA ASN A 181 15.15 7.49 -11.17
C ASN A 181 13.96 6.54 -11.07
N LEU A 182 14.03 5.37 -11.72
CA LEU A 182 13.03 4.34 -11.57
C LEU A 182 12.88 3.91 -10.10
N VAL A 183 11.64 3.74 -9.64
CA VAL A 183 11.37 3.26 -8.30
C VAL A 183 11.26 1.73 -8.24
N ASN A 184 11.69 1.15 -7.13
CA ASN A 184 11.39 -0.25 -6.82
C ASN A 184 9.92 -0.35 -6.36
N ALA A 185 9.03 -0.51 -7.32
CA ALA A 185 7.58 -0.49 -7.13
C ALA A 185 7.08 -1.79 -6.50
N VAL A 186 7.30 -1.96 -5.21
CA VAL A 186 6.75 -3.07 -4.43
C VAL A 186 5.27 -2.83 -4.14
N PHE A 187 4.48 -3.90 -4.05
CA PHE A 187 3.05 -3.84 -3.78
C PHE A 187 2.59 -5.06 -2.97
N HIS A 188 1.43 -4.95 -2.36
CA HIS A 188 0.75 -5.99 -1.60
C HIS A 188 -0.76 -5.94 -1.86
N SER A 189 -1.49 -6.98 -1.47
CA SER A 189 -2.93 -7.07 -1.73
C SER A 189 -3.79 -6.33 -0.71
N THR A 190 -3.39 -6.32 0.55
CA THR A 190 -4.17 -5.74 1.67
C THR A 190 -3.22 -5.32 2.78
N SER A 191 -3.49 -4.17 3.39
CA SER A 191 -2.82 -3.68 4.59
C SER A 191 -3.78 -3.66 5.78
N SER A 192 -3.30 -3.30 6.95
CA SER A 192 -4.15 -3.09 8.15
C SER A 192 -4.68 -1.65 8.29
N GLY A 193 -4.87 -0.95 7.16
CA GLY A 193 -5.32 0.44 7.11
C GLY A 193 -4.19 1.45 6.90
N ALA A 194 -2.94 1.01 6.96
CA ALA A 194 -1.76 1.81 6.60
C ALA A 194 -0.67 0.90 6.04
N THR A 195 0.12 1.41 5.11
CA THR A 195 1.29 0.69 4.59
C THR A 195 2.44 0.76 5.60
N GLU A 196 3.38 -0.18 5.51
CA GLU A 196 4.61 -0.16 6.29
C GLU A 196 5.72 0.61 5.58
N SER A 197 6.64 1.20 6.35
CA SER A 197 7.80 1.87 5.76
C SER A 197 8.92 0.87 5.42
N ALA A 198 9.74 1.18 4.41
CA ALA A 198 10.89 0.35 4.05
C ALA A 198 11.88 0.19 5.21
N VAL A 199 12.01 1.20 6.07
CA VAL A 199 12.88 1.16 7.26
C VAL A 199 12.41 0.06 8.23
N ASP A 200 11.10 -0.01 8.48
CA ASP A 200 10.54 -0.96 9.44
C ASP A 200 10.53 -2.39 8.86
N VAL A 201 10.31 -2.53 7.54
CA VAL A 201 10.24 -3.84 6.89
C VAL A 201 11.61 -4.42 6.56
N TRP A 202 12.53 -3.63 6.04
CA TRP A 202 13.82 -4.11 5.51
C TRP A 202 15.04 -3.46 6.16
N GLY A 203 14.85 -2.48 7.07
CA GLY A 203 15.93 -1.76 7.74
C GLY A 203 16.65 -0.72 6.87
N GLY A 204 16.23 -0.54 5.62
CA GLY A 204 16.81 0.39 4.65
C GLY A 204 15.94 1.62 4.46
N ASN A 205 16.53 2.83 4.48
CA ASN A 205 15.80 4.05 4.18
C ASN A 205 15.58 4.18 2.67
N VAL A 206 14.32 4.02 2.23
CA VAL A 206 13.90 4.27 0.85
C VAL A 206 12.87 5.41 0.90
N PRO A 207 13.23 6.63 0.45
CA PRO A 207 12.45 7.83 0.77
C PRO A 207 11.04 7.84 0.18
N TYR A 208 10.76 7.07 -0.86
CA TYR A 208 9.42 6.93 -1.45
C TYR A 208 8.64 5.71 -0.93
N LEU A 209 9.21 4.85 -0.08
CA LEU A 209 8.53 3.72 0.56
C LEU A 209 8.33 4.04 2.05
N VAL A 210 7.43 4.95 2.32
CA VAL A 210 7.05 5.39 3.67
C VAL A 210 5.67 4.88 4.03
N SER A 211 5.35 4.83 5.32
CA SER A 211 4.01 4.50 5.78
C SER A 211 3.02 5.56 5.34
N VAL A 212 1.94 5.15 4.69
CA VAL A 212 0.82 6.01 4.28
C VAL A 212 -0.50 5.34 4.66
N GLN A 213 -1.52 6.14 4.95
CA GLN A 213 -2.87 5.62 5.16
C GLN A 213 -3.41 5.02 3.86
N SER A 214 -4.02 3.84 3.97
CA SER A 214 -4.64 3.11 2.87
C SER A 214 -6.13 3.01 3.16
N GLU A 215 -6.90 3.94 2.58
CA GLU A 215 -8.34 3.99 2.77
C GLU A 215 -9.04 2.85 1.99
N GLY A 216 -10.09 2.28 2.56
CA GLY A 216 -10.89 1.22 1.92
C GLY A 216 -10.35 -0.21 2.13
N GLU A 217 -9.27 -0.40 2.86
CA GLU A 217 -8.72 -1.73 3.16
C GLU A 217 -9.72 -2.61 3.91
N GLU A 218 -10.60 -2.00 4.72
CA GLU A 218 -11.68 -2.68 5.44
C GLU A 218 -12.72 -3.33 4.51
N LEU A 219 -12.75 -2.95 3.22
CA LEU A 219 -13.59 -3.58 2.19
C LEU A 219 -12.98 -4.89 1.66
N SER A 220 -11.72 -5.16 1.98
CA SER A 220 -11.06 -6.39 1.56
C SER A 220 -11.70 -7.62 2.22
N PRO A 221 -12.04 -8.67 1.45
CA PRO A 221 -12.65 -9.88 2.00
C PRO A 221 -11.82 -10.60 3.07
N LYS A 222 -10.52 -10.28 3.15
CA LYS A 222 -9.56 -10.87 4.11
C LYS A 222 -8.95 -9.83 5.05
N TYR A 223 -9.62 -8.69 5.21
CA TYR A 223 -9.16 -7.65 6.13
C TYR A 223 -9.13 -8.13 7.59
N GLU A 224 -10.15 -8.88 7.98
CA GLU A 224 -10.22 -9.55 9.29
C GLU A 224 -10.40 -11.05 9.10
N ASP A 225 -9.65 -11.83 9.85
CA ASP A 225 -9.82 -13.27 9.98
C ASP A 225 -9.73 -13.66 11.46
N SER A 226 -10.51 -14.64 11.87
CA SER A 226 -10.53 -15.10 13.24
C SER A 226 -10.52 -16.62 13.31
N VAL A 227 -9.67 -17.15 14.18
CA VAL A 227 -9.64 -18.58 14.47
C VAL A 227 -9.85 -18.78 15.97
N THR A 228 -10.88 -19.53 16.33
CA THR A 228 -11.15 -19.92 17.71
C THR A 228 -10.54 -21.30 17.96
N MET A 229 -9.72 -21.39 19.00
CA MET A 229 -9.11 -22.66 19.40
C MET A 229 -8.92 -22.70 20.92
N THR A 230 -8.71 -23.88 21.47
CA THR A 230 -8.36 -24.04 22.87
C THR A 230 -6.93 -23.54 23.13
N ILE A 231 -6.63 -23.21 24.39
CA ILE A 231 -5.27 -22.81 24.81
C ILE A 231 -4.25 -23.92 24.49
N GLU A 232 -4.64 -25.17 24.64
CA GLU A 232 -3.77 -26.31 24.36
C GLU A 232 -3.46 -26.43 22.85
N GLU A 233 -4.47 -26.29 22.00
CA GLU A 233 -4.27 -26.28 20.55
C GLU A 233 -3.40 -25.10 20.10
N PHE A 234 -3.59 -23.92 20.70
CA PHE A 234 -2.76 -22.74 20.42
C PHE A 234 -1.30 -22.98 20.81
N LYS A 235 -1.03 -23.48 22.03
CA LYS A 235 0.33 -23.86 22.48
C LYS A 235 0.99 -24.84 21.51
N ASN A 236 0.27 -25.90 21.13
CA ASN A 236 0.80 -26.91 20.24
C ASN A 236 1.13 -26.35 18.84
N LYS A 237 0.28 -25.48 18.30
CA LYS A 237 0.55 -24.82 17.02
C LYS A 237 1.76 -23.88 17.07
N VAL A 238 1.89 -23.11 18.16
CA VAL A 238 3.04 -22.21 18.35
C VAL A 238 4.35 -22.99 18.52
N LEU A 239 4.32 -24.11 19.26
CA LEU A 239 5.48 -24.97 19.41
C LEU A 239 5.89 -25.62 18.08
N ALA A 240 4.92 -26.12 17.31
CA ALA A 240 5.17 -26.67 15.99
C ALA A 240 5.72 -25.61 15.00
N ALA A 241 5.20 -24.40 15.02
CA ALA A 241 5.72 -23.29 14.21
C ALA A 241 7.15 -22.89 14.61
N ARG A 242 7.50 -23.02 15.91
CA ARG A 242 8.85 -22.77 16.40
C ARG A 242 9.87 -23.77 15.85
N ASP A 243 9.49 -25.03 15.71
CA ASP A 243 10.35 -26.08 15.15
C ASP A 243 10.52 -25.90 13.62
N ILE A 244 9.51 -25.40 12.94
CA ILE A 244 9.58 -25.05 11.51
C ILE A 244 10.50 -23.83 11.28
N ASP A 245 10.49 -22.85 12.17
CA ASP A 245 11.28 -21.63 12.03
C ASP A 245 12.80 -21.87 12.17
N THR A 246 13.22 -22.95 12.84
CA THR A 246 14.63 -23.37 12.84
C THR A 246 15.09 -23.92 11.50
N MET A 247 14.17 -24.38 10.64
CA MET A 247 14.46 -24.89 9.30
C MET A 247 14.29 -23.84 8.18
N THR A 248 13.52 -22.79 8.42
CA THR A 248 13.16 -21.78 7.40
C THR A 248 13.74 -20.38 7.66
N THR A 249 14.70 -20.22 8.56
CA THR A 249 15.35 -18.94 8.89
C THR A 249 16.24 -18.38 7.78
N GLY A 250 15.96 -18.67 6.57
CA GLY A 250 16.63 -18.07 5.45
C GLY A 250 15.63 -17.58 4.41
N LYS A 251 15.24 -16.32 4.43
CA LYS A 251 14.89 -15.58 3.22
C LYS A 251 13.42 -15.37 2.83
N ARG A 252 12.39 -15.81 3.54
CA ARG A 252 11.02 -15.61 3.01
C ARG A 252 10.38 -14.25 3.31
N PHE A 253 10.73 -13.63 4.41
CA PHE A 253 10.30 -12.26 4.75
C PHE A 253 11.49 -11.61 5.44
N GLY A 254 12.14 -10.64 4.86
CA GLY A 254 13.35 -9.97 5.36
C GLY A 254 13.32 -9.43 6.79
N HIS A 255 12.31 -9.79 7.58
CA HIS A 255 12.24 -9.59 9.01
C HIS A 255 12.53 -10.88 9.77
N PRO A 256 13.49 -10.83 10.69
CA PRO A 256 13.53 -11.86 11.70
C PRO A 256 12.24 -11.75 12.51
N VAL A 257 11.49 -12.84 12.61
CA VAL A 257 10.43 -13.08 13.59
C VAL A 257 10.96 -12.93 15.05
N ARG A 258 12.13 -12.31 15.22
CA ARG A 258 12.78 -12.04 16.50
C ARG A 258 11.96 -11.16 17.44
N CYS A 259 11.18 -10.19 16.93
CA CYS A 259 10.32 -9.39 17.78
C CYS A 259 9.18 -10.21 18.38
N LEU A 260 8.47 -10.98 17.55
CA LEU A 260 7.41 -11.87 18.03
C LEU A 260 7.91 -12.95 18.98
N LYS A 261 9.11 -13.50 18.75
CA LYS A 261 9.70 -14.54 19.59
C LYS A 261 10.06 -14.05 21.00
N ASN A 262 10.61 -12.86 21.14
CA ASN A 262 10.98 -12.30 22.44
C ASN A 262 9.76 -11.79 23.21
N ASP A 263 8.82 -11.12 22.53
CA ASP A 263 7.62 -10.58 23.17
C ASP A 263 6.65 -11.70 23.54
N PHE A 264 6.51 -12.72 22.71
CA PHE A 264 5.66 -13.87 22.98
C PHE A 264 6.24 -14.78 24.08
N SER A 265 7.55 -15.02 24.08
CA SER A 265 8.23 -15.75 25.16
C SER A 265 8.16 -15.02 26.49
N ARG A 266 8.22 -13.68 26.46
CA ARG A 266 8.05 -12.82 27.63
C ARG A 266 6.59 -12.81 28.11
N MET A 267 5.62 -12.72 27.20
CA MET A 267 4.19 -12.78 27.51
C MET A 267 3.78 -14.13 28.10
N LEU A 268 4.35 -15.25 27.63
CA LEU A 268 4.14 -16.59 28.23
C LEU A 268 4.82 -16.74 29.61
N ALA A 269 5.99 -16.12 29.81
CA ALA A 269 6.69 -16.12 31.08
C ALA A 269 6.03 -15.22 32.16
N GLU A 270 5.47 -14.08 31.72
CA GLU A 270 4.76 -13.12 32.58
C GLU A 270 3.33 -13.59 32.94
N ASN A 271 2.74 -14.52 32.18
CA ASN A 271 1.46 -15.16 32.44
C ASN A 271 1.62 -16.61 32.96
N GLU A 272 2.55 -16.86 33.86
CA GLU A 272 2.48 -18.06 34.71
C GLU A 272 1.19 -17.99 35.53
N TYR A 273 0.13 -18.51 34.95
CA TYR A 273 -1.11 -18.80 35.67
C TYR A 273 -0.79 -19.90 36.69
N LYS A 274 -0.58 -19.51 37.92
CA LYS A 274 -0.65 -20.45 39.05
C LYS A 274 -2.12 -20.78 39.26
N PRO A 275 -2.50 -22.07 39.31
CA PRO A 275 -3.86 -22.52 39.61
C PRO A 275 -4.32 -22.09 41.00
#